data_88f521a37b25f51e24701b031612d468
#
_entry.id   88f521a37b25f51e24701b031612d468
#
_cell.length_a   1.000
_cell.length_b   1.000
_cell.length_c   1.000
_cell.angle_alpha   90.00
_cell.angle_beta   90.00
_cell.angle_gamma   90.00
#
_symmetry.space_group_name_H-M   'P 1'
#
loop_
_entity.id
_entity.type
_entity.pdbx_description
1 polymer ?
#
loop_
_entity_poly.entity_id
_entity_poly.type
_entity_poly.pdbx_seq_one_letter_code
_entity_poly.pdbx_strand_id
1 'polypeptide(L)'
;MASTVEVNSSVGIDGNSYTTAISNDKLTNEDFLKLMIQQLKLQDPTKPMDSAQMLSSQMQMSSIDTNQEMIKAMQGMQTAFTQSSLSNASGIIGKNIEDGNIGADGVSKAYTVRSVENVNGNIQVKAQEILYLEDRVIIPDSTDPTKNQVVNYNVAGEILDDKGVKTGNKIVLSKPGQPVISDGKLTILDENNKIVTDHKYALAGVSAGVYSDQLTTLPFSNITKIF
;
A
#
# COMPACT_ATOMS: atom_id res chain seq x y z
N MET A 1 -20.04 17.59 -19.12
CA MET A 1 -20.55 17.22 -17.77
C MET A 1 -22.05 17.40 -17.81
N ALA A 2 -22.81 16.37 -17.44
CA ALA A 2 -24.29 16.47 -17.45
C ALA A 2 -24.72 17.45 -16.34
N SER A 3 -25.42 18.49 -16.73
CA SER A 3 -26.08 19.44 -15.83
C SER A 3 -27.13 18.69 -15.02
N THR A 4 -26.99 18.63 -13.69
CA THR A 4 -28.02 18.08 -12.81
C THR A 4 -29.02 19.18 -12.51
N VAL A 5 -30.20 19.05 -13.11
CA VAL A 5 -31.37 19.92 -12.81
C VAL A 5 -32.07 19.34 -11.58
N GLU A 6 -32.05 20.04 -10.46
CA GLU A 6 -32.90 19.71 -9.34
C GLU A 6 -34.34 20.15 -9.62
N VAL A 7 -35.23 19.18 -9.69
CA VAL A 7 -36.66 19.41 -9.92
C VAL A 7 -37.40 19.32 -8.58
N ASN A 8 -37.93 20.42 -8.08
CA ASN A 8 -38.73 20.47 -6.87
C ASN A 8 -40.22 20.65 -7.26
N SER A 9 -41.07 19.75 -6.81
CA SER A 9 -42.48 19.76 -7.10
C SER A 9 -43.27 20.12 -5.83
N SER A 10 -44.08 21.18 -5.89
CA SER A 10 -44.96 21.59 -4.79
C SER A 10 -46.40 21.76 -5.29
N VAL A 11 -47.36 21.46 -4.40
CA VAL A 11 -48.79 21.65 -4.69
C VAL A 11 -49.18 23.05 -4.24
N GLY A 12 -49.72 23.86 -5.15
CA GLY A 12 -50.25 25.20 -4.87
C GLY A 12 -51.58 25.18 -4.09
N ILE A 13 -51.99 26.36 -3.60
CA ILE A 13 -53.24 26.54 -2.85
C ILE A 13 -54.47 26.16 -3.70
N ASP A 14 -54.34 26.18 -5.03
CA ASP A 14 -55.35 25.80 -6.01
C ASP A 14 -55.44 24.29 -6.31
N GLY A 15 -54.63 23.49 -5.60
CA GLY A 15 -54.54 22.04 -5.76
C GLY A 15 -53.74 21.57 -7.00
N ASN A 16 -53.19 22.51 -7.77
CA ASN A 16 -52.36 22.17 -8.93
C ASN A 16 -50.91 21.93 -8.54
N SER A 17 -50.27 20.97 -9.21
CA SER A 17 -48.84 20.67 -9.02
C SER A 17 -48.01 21.62 -9.89
N TYR A 18 -47.14 22.38 -9.23
CA TYR A 18 -46.15 23.26 -9.86
C TYR A 18 -44.75 22.63 -9.72
N THR A 19 -44.07 22.52 -10.82
CA THR A 19 -42.71 22.01 -10.88
C THR A 19 -41.75 23.15 -11.15
N THR A 20 -40.89 23.46 -10.17
CA THR A 20 -39.78 24.41 -10.33
C THR A 20 -38.49 23.65 -10.58
N ALA A 21 -37.86 23.93 -11.69
CA ALA A 21 -36.52 23.44 -11.99
C ALA A 21 -35.53 24.55 -11.63
N ILE A 22 -34.63 24.26 -10.69
CA ILE A 22 -33.50 25.13 -10.39
C ILE A 22 -32.33 24.61 -11.18
N SER A 23 -31.92 25.34 -12.23
CA SER A 23 -30.69 25.08 -12.94
C SER A 23 -29.55 25.62 -12.06
N ASN A 24 -28.67 24.70 -11.63
CA ASN A 24 -27.42 25.05 -10.93
C ASN A 24 -26.30 25.42 -11.94
N ASP A 25 -26.67 25.73 -13.18
CA ASP A 25 -25.71 26.22 -14.15
C ASP A 25 -25.13 27.55 -13.67
N LYS A 26 -23.88 27.56 -13.32
CA LYS A 26 -23.14 28.79 -13.05
C LYS A 26 -23.24 29.66 -14.28
N LEU A 27 -23.67 30.91 -14.12
CA LEU A 27 -23.67 31.90 -15.22
C LEU A 27 -22.28 31.87 -15.85
N THR A 28 -22.24 31.55 -17.12
CA THR A 28 -20.99 31.58 -17.87
C THR A 28 -20.65 33.05 -18.23
N ASN A 29 -19.39 33.32 -18.52
CA ASN A 29 -18.95 34.62 -19.03
C ASN A 29 -19.78 35.04 -20.27
N GLU A 30 -20.19 34.10 -21.10
CA GLU A 30 -21.04 34.37 -22.26
C GLU A 30 -22.47 34.78 -21.88
N ASP A 31 -23.06 34.15 -20.87
CA ASP A 31 -24.41 34.48 -20.40
C ASP A 31 -24.42 35.85 -19.73
N PHE A 32 -23.36 36.18 -19.00
CA PHE A 32 -23.20 37.50 -18.42
C PHE A 32 -23.07 38.59 -19.53
N LEU A 33 -22.27 38.34 -20.57
CA LEU A 33 -22.13 39.25 -21.71
C LEU A 33 -23.48 39.45 -22.42
N LYS A 34 -24.28 38.39 -22.60
CA LYS A 34 -25.64 38.49 -23.18
C LYS A 34 -26.54 39.36 -22.32
N LEU A 35 -26.52 39.17 -21.01
CA LEU A 35 -27.28 40.01 -20.07
C LEU A 35 -26.85 41.47 -20.13
N MET A 36 -25.55 41.74 -20.22
CA MET A 36 -25.00 43.09 -20.33
C MET A 36 -25.45 43.77 -21.66
N ILE A 37 -25.42 43.04 -22.78
CA ILE A 37 -25.91 43.58 -24.06
C ILE A 37 -27.41 43.87 -24.00
N GLN A 38 -28.19 43.01 -23.32
CA GLN A 38 -29.64 43.27 -23.15
C GLN A 38 -29.88 44.48 -22.24
N GLN A 39 -29.14 44.67 -21.16
CA GLN A 39 -29.25 45.83 -20.29
C GLN A 39 -28.83 47.12 -21.01
N LEU A 40 -27.76 47.10 -21.82
CA LEU A 40 -27.37 48.25 -22.66
C LEU A 40 -28.45 48.65 -23.67
N LYS A 41 -29.22 47.69 -24.20
CA LYS A 41 -30.32 47.97 -25.14
C LYS A 41 -31.56 48.56 -24.45
N LEU A 42 -31.72 48.31 -23.14
CA LEU A 42 -32.89 48.75 -22.34
C LEU A 42 -32.63 50.03 -21.53
N GLN A 43 -31.36 50.53 -21.51
CA GLN A 43 -31.02 51.73 -20.74
C GLN A 43 -31.48 53.01 -21.37
N ASP A 44 -32.05 53.88 -20.52
CA ASP A 44 -32.32 55.27 -20.82
C ASP A 44 -31.00 56.04 -20.92
N PRO A 45 -30.71 56.78 -22.01
CA PRO A 45 -29.46 57.48 -22.21
C PRO A 45 -29.13 58.56 -21.14
N THR A 46 -30.07 58.82 -20.24
CA THR A 46 -29.88 59.83 -19.19
C THR A 46 -29.30 59.34 -17.89
N LYS A 47 -29.13 58.00 -17.71
CA LYS A 47 -28.53 57.42 -16.45
C LYS A 47 -27.63 56.23 -16.83
N PRO A 48 -26.37 56.52 -17.21
CA PRO A 48 -25.43 55.44 -17.48
C PRO A 48 -25.04 54.71 -16.19
N MET A 49 -25.25 53.39 -16.18
CA MET A 49 -24.75 52.53 -15.09
C MET A 49 -23.26 52.35 -15.20
N ASP A 50 -22.57 52.24 -14.07
CA ASP A 50 -21.09 52.16 -14.01
C ASP A 50 -20.57 50.83 -14.59
N SER A 51 -20.44 50.81 -15.92
CA SER A 51 -19.91 49.68 -16.68
C SER A 51 -18.50 49.23 -16.21
N ALA A 52 -17.75 50.15 -15.62
CA ALA A 52 -16.38 49.88 -15.12
C ALA A 52 -16.42 48.96 -13.89
N GLN A 53 -17.42 49.14 -13.01
CA GLN A 53 -17.59 48.32 -11.82
C GLN A 53 -18.05 46.88 -12.18
N MET A 54 -18.91 46.75 -13.19
CA MET A 54 -19.31 45.45 -13.72
C MET A 54 -18.16 44.70 -14.37
N LEU A 55 -17.34 45.38 -15.18
CA LEU A 55 -16.16 44.81 -15.81
C LEU A 55 -15.13 44.34 -14.75
N SER A 56 -14.94 45.12 -13.69
CA SER A 56 -14.07 44.75 -12.57
C SER A 56 -14.57 43.47 -11.89
N SER A 57 -15.88 43.38 -11.63
CA SER A 57 -16.47 42.16 -11.00
C SER A 57 -16.31 40.93 -11.90
N GLN A 58 -16.46 41.09 -13.22
CA GLN A 58 -16.26 40.02 -14.19
C GLN A 58 -14.80 39.55 -14.23
N MET A 59 -13.85 40.48 -14.22
CA MET A 59 -12.42 40.15 -14.15
C MET A 59 -12.10 39.37 -12.85
N GLN A 60 -12.68 39.76 -11.73
CA GLN A 60 -12.51 39.04 -10.45
C GLN A 60 -13.11 37.63 -10.54
N MET A 61 -14.31 37.49 -11.11
CA MET A 61 -14.98 36.18 -11.29
C MET A 61 -14.18 35.27 -12.22
N SER A 62 -13.70 35.78 -13.36
CA SER A 62 -12.82 35.05 -14.26
C SER A 62 -11.52 34.60 -13.60
N SER A 63 -10.94 35.45 -12.73
CA SER A 63 -9.76 35.10 -11.94
C SER A 63 -10.04 33.96 -10.95
N ILE A 64 -11.22 33.99 -10.29
CA ILE A 64 -11.65 32.94 -9.38
C ILE A 64 -11.85 31.62 -10.13
N ASP A 65 -12.50 31.65 -11.29
CA ASP A 65 -12.71 30.46 -12.13
C ASP A 65 -11.38 29.85 -12.59
N THR A 66 -10.47 30.71 -13.06
CA THR A 66 -9.11 30.28 -13.45
C THR A 66 -8.36 29.62 -12.26
N ASN A 67 -8.45 30.22 -11.07
CA ASN A 67 -7.84 29.65 -9.87
C ASN A 67 -8.48 28.31 -9.50
N GLN A 68 -9.81 28.17 -9.61
CA GLN A 68 -10.50 26.89 -9.36
C GLN A 68 -10.10 25.81 -10.36
N GLU A 69 -9.95 26.16 -11.64
CA GLU A 69 -9.47 25.23 -12.67
C GLU A 69 -8.02 24.80 -12.40
N MET A 70 -7.18 25.76 -11.98
CA MET A 70 -5.81 25.44 -11.58
C MET A 70 -5.79 24.46 -10.39
N ILE A 71 -6.61 24.70 -9.37
CA ILE A 71 -6.71 23.78 -8.20
C ILE A 71 -7.16 22.39 -8.66
N LYS A 72 -8.17 22.29 -9.54
CA LYS A 72 -8.63 21.01 -10.09
C LYS A 72 -7.54 20.30 -10.91
N ALA A 73 -6.80 21.06 -11.71
CA ALA A 73 -5.67 20.51 -12.48
C ALA A 73 -4.56 19.98 -11.55
N MET A 74 -4.23 20.72 -10.48
CA MET A 74 -3.26 20.27 -9.47
C MET A 74 -3.73 19.01 -8.74
N GLN A 75 -5.02 18.94 -8.37
CA GLN A 75 -5.61 17.73 -7.75
C GLN A 75 -5.56 16.53 -8.71
N GLY A 76 -5.86 16.75 -10.00
CA GLY A 76 -5.74 15.73 -11.04
C GLY A 76 -4.31 15.21 -11.18
N MET A 77 -3.33 16.12 -11.19
CA MET A 77 -1.91 15.76 -11.25
C MET A 77 -1.47 14.98 -10.00
N GLN A 78 -1.91 15.40 -8.80
CA GLN A 78 -1.63 14.68 -7.56
C GLN A 78 -2.21 13.25 -7.60
N THR A 79 -3.45 13.10 -8.09
CA THR A 79 -4.08 11.79 -8.25
C THR A 79 -3.30 10.92 -9.22
N ALA A 80 -2.90 11.45 -10.37
CA ALA A 80 -2.12 10.73 -11.37
C ALA A 80 -0.74 10.32 -10.82
N PHE A 81 -0.07 11.21 -10.07
CA PHE A 81 1.20 10.90 -9.43
C PHE A 81 1.06 9.78 -8.39
N THR A 82 0.02 9.84 -7.55
CA THR A 82 -0.26 8.80 -6.55
C THR A 82 -0.55 7.45 -7.19
N GLN A 83 -1.32 7.44 -8.29
CA GLN A 83 -1.61 6.23 -9.06
C GLN A 83 -0.34 5.62 -9.67
N SER A 84 0.53 6.45 -10.24
CA SER A 84 1.83 6.02 -10.77
C SER A 84 2.73 5.47 -9.68
N SER A 85 2.77 6.13 -8.53
CA SER A 85 3.56 5.69 -7.37
C SER A 85 3.06 4.36 -6.82
N LEU A 86 1.73 4.14 -6.75
CA LEU A 86 1.15 2.86 -6.34
C LEU A 86 1.50 1.75 -7.34
N SER A 87 1.44 2.04 -8.64
CA SER A 87 1.82 1.09 -9.69
C SER A 87 3.29 0.67 -9.57
N ASN A 88 4.18 1.64 -9.37
CA ASN A 88 5.61 1.36 -9.17
C ASN A 88 5.87 0.57 -7.89
N ALA A 89 5.20 0.95 -6.80
CA ALA A 89 5.32 0.28 -5.51
C ALA A 89 4.76 -1.16 -5.54
N SER A 90 3.79 -1.47 -6.40
CA SER A 90 3.26 -2.83 -6.54
C SER A 90 4.31 -3.84 -7.00
N GLY A 91 5.34 -3.38 -7.72
CA GLY A 91 6.45 -4.22 -8.19
C GLY A 91 7.37 -4.77 -7.09
N ILE A 92 7.25 -4.27 -5.86
CA ILE A 92 8.03 -4.79 -4.72
C ILE A 92 7.29 -5.84 -3.89
N ILE A 93 6.03 -6.16 -4.19
CA ILE A 93 5.29 -7.21 -3.50
C ILE A 93 6.02 -8.54 -3.64
N GLY A 94 6.24 -9.23 -2.52
CA GLY A 94 7.01 -10.47 -2.44
C GLY A 94 8.53 -10.28 -2.35
N LYS A 95 9.05 -9.08 -2.55
CA LYS A 95 10.46 -8.76 -2.37
C LYS A 95 10.79 -8.44 -0.92
N ASN A 96 12.08 -8.53 -0.59
CA ASN A 96 12.59 -8.13 0.70
C ASN A 96 13.02 -6.66 0.66
N ILE A 97 12.79 -5.96 1.75
CA ILE A 97 13.12 -4.55 1.92
C ILE A 97 13.78 -4.29 3.27
N GLU A 98 14.55 -3.20 3.35
CA GLU A 98 15.04 -2.62 4.60
C GLU A 98 14.52 -1.18 4.70
N ASP A 99 14.23 -0.72 5.93
CA ASP A 99 13.73 0.64 6.22
C ASP A 99 14.78 1.49 6.96
N GLY A 100 16.00 0.98 7.11
CA GLY A 100 17.09 1.63 7.83
C GLY A 100 17.04 1.46 9.35
N ASN A 101 16.01 0.84 9.90
CA ASN A 101 15.94 0.51 11.33
C ASN A 101 16.90 -0.63 11.67
N ILE A 102 17.53 -0.53 12.83
CA ILE A 102 18.46 -1.53 13.34
C ILE A 102 17.78 -2.31 14.47
N GLY A 103 17.89 -3.63 14.43
CA GLY A 103 17.40 -4.52 15.46
C GLY A 103 18.23 -4.44 16.75
N ALA A 104 17.76 -5.08 17.82
CA ALA A 104 18.47 -5.16 19.09
C ALA A 104 19.81 -5.90 19.01
N ASP A 105 19.98 -6.70 17.96
CA ASP A 105 21.21 -7.44 17.61
C ASP A 105 22.23 -6.61 16.81
N GLY A 106 21.91 -5.34 16.51
CA GLY A 106 22.76 -4.45 15.71
C GLY A 106 22.70 -4.70 14.20
N VAL A 107 21.77 -5.55 13.73
CA VAL A 107 21.57 -5.84 12.30
C VAL A 107 20.37 -5.03 11.77
N SER A 108 20.47 -4.60 10.51
CA SER A 108 19.34 -3.93 9.83
C SER A 108 18.12 -4.84 9.79
N LYS A 109 16.98 -4.29 10.16
CA LYS A 109 15.70 -5.01 10.05
C LYS A 109 15.32 -5.19 8.59
N ALA A 110 15.00 -6.41 8.23
CA ALA A 110 14.54 -6.78 6.90
C ALA A 110 13.09 -7.26 6.97
N TYR A 111 12.34 -6.96 5.92
CA TYR A 111 10.93 -7.29 5.82
C TYR A 111 10.60 -7.86 4.45
N THR A 112 9.67 -8.80 4.37
CA THR A 112 9.08 -9.21 3.09
C THR A 112 7.76 -8.48 2.87
N VAL A 113 7.62 -7.81 1.73
CA VAL A 113 6.43 -7.05 1.37
C VAL A 113 5.26 -7.98 1.09
N ARG A 114 4.14 -7.77 1.77
CA ARG A 114 2.90 -8.55 1.60
C ARG A 114 1.84 -7.80 0.79
N SER A 115 1.70 -6.50 1.01
CA SER A 115 0.81 -5.65 0.22
C SER A 115 1.30 -4.20 0.17
N VAL A 116 0.79 -3.46 -0.80
CA VAL A 116 1.00 -2.03 -0.94
C VAL A 116 -0.38 -1.37 -0.99
N GLU A 117 -0.56 -0.31 -0.24
CA GLU A 117 -1.84 0.38 -0.08
C GLU A 117 -1.66 1.89 -0.25
N ASN A 118 -2.68 2.53 -0.79
CA ASN A 118 -2.78 3.99 -0.80
C ASN A 118 -3.73 4.42 0.32
N VAL A 119 -3.21 5.10 1.31
CA VAL A 119 -3.99 5.65 2.42
C VAL A 119 -3.92 7.16 2.38
N ASN A 120 -5.01 7.81 2.02
CA ASN A 120 -5.14 9.27 1.93
C ASN A 120 -4.04 9.94 1.07
N GLY A 121 -3.69 9.34 -0.06
CA GLY A 121 -2.67 9.87 -0.97
C GLY A 121 -1.23 9.46 -0.63
N ASN A 122 -1.01 8.76 0.49
CA ASN A 122 0.29 8.24 0.90
C ASN A 122 0.39 6.75 0.60
N ILE A 123 1.45 6.36 -0.08
CA ILE A 123 1.72 4.95 -0.35
C ILE A 123 2.36 4.31 0.89
N GLN A 124 1.71 3.28 1.39
CA GLN A 124 2.15 2.49 2.53
C GLN A 124 2.39 1.04 2.10
N VAL A 125 3.38 0.44 2.71
CA VAL A 125 3.76 -0.96 2.50
C VAL A 125 3.42 -1.73 3.77
N LYS A 126 2.64 -2.80 3.65
CA LYS A 126 2.49 -3.79 4.72
C LYS A 126 3.48 -4.91 4.49
N ALA A 127 4.38 -5.08 5.42
CA ALA A 127 5.47 -6.02 5.34
C ALA A 127 5.60 -6.84 6.62
N GLN A 128 6.13 -8.02 6.49
CA GLN A 128 6.34 -8.96 7.58
C GLN A 128 7.84 -9.01 7.89
N GLU A 129 8.21 -8.73 9.14
CA GLU A 129 9.61 -8.72 9.57
C GLU A 129 10.21 -10.13 9.44
N ILE A 130 11.40 -10.23 8.86
CA ILE A 130 12.21 -11.44 8.80
C ILE A 130 13.01 -11.52 10.10
N LEU A 131 12.67 -12.43 10.99
CA LEU A 131 13.33 -12.59 12.27
C LEU A 131 14.72 -13.21 12.10
N TYR A 132 14.81 -14.24 11.28
CA TYR A 132 16.06 -14.91 10.90
C TYR A 132 15.86 -15.79 9.67
N LEU A 133 16.94 -16.24 9.07
CA LEU A 133 16.93 -17.25 8.02
C LEU A 133 17.19 -18.62 8.64
N GLU A 134 16.33 -19.57 8.33
CA GLU A 134 16.44 -20.95 8.80
C GLU A 134 16.93 -21.85 7.68
N ASP A 135 18.05 -22.52 7.90
CA ASP A 135 18.55 -23.51 6.95
C ASP A 135 17.66 -24.74 6.96
N ARG A 136 17.15 -25.09 5.81
CA ARG A 136 16.27 -26.26 5.63
C ARG A 136 17.05 -27.54 5.85
N VAL A 137 16.50 -28.37 6.76
CA VAL A 137 17.01 -29.72 7.03
C VAL A 137 16.08 -30.73 6.35
N ILE A 138 16.64 -31.76 5.76
CA ILE A 138 15.92 -32.82 5.06
C ILE A 138 16.39 -34.21 5.52
N ILE A 139 15.55 -35.18 5.30
CA ILE A 139 15.95 -36.59 5.20
C ILE A 139 15.99 -36.89 3.69
N PRO A 140 17.19 -37.07 3.10
CA PRO A 140 17.32 -37.32 1.68
C PRO A 140 16.75 -38.69 1.33
N ASP A 141 15.99 -38.77 0.22
CA ASP A 141 15.61 -40.01 -0.40
C ASP A 141 16.81 -40.54 -1.24
N SER A 142 17.16 -41.81 -1.08
CA SER A 142 18.33 -42.40 -1.73
C SER A 142 18.15 -42.60 -3.24
N THR A 143 16.93 -42.53 -3.74
CA THR A 143 16.59 -42.87 -5.14
C THR A 143 16.05 -41.67 -5.91
N ASP A 144 15.39 -40.73 -5.24
CA ASP A 144 14.71 -39.62 -5.92
C ASP A 144 14.80 -38.33 -5.05
N PRO A 145 15.65 -37.38 -5.43
CA PRO A 145 15.79 -36.12 -4.68
C PRO A 145 14.51 -35.30 -4.56
N THR A 146 13.51 -35.55 -5.41
CA THR A 146 12.21 -34.84 -5.33
C THR A 146 11.35 -35.35 -4.19
N LYS A 147 11.70 -36.49 -3.62
CA LYS A 147 11.01 -37.11 -2.47
C LYS A 147 11.70 -36.88 -1.13
N ASN A 148 12.65 -35.97 -1.08
CA ASN A 148 13.28 -35.57 0.16
C ASN A 148 12.22 -35.10 1.17
N GLN A 149 12.29 -35.65 2.39
CA GLN A 149 11.39 -35.25 3.45
C GLN A 149 11.95 -34.05 4.20
N VAL A 150 11.19 -32.95 4.26
CA VAL A 150 11.57 -31.76 5.05
C VAL A 150 11.39 -32.06 6.54
N VAL A 151 12.39 -31.71 7.32
CA VAL A 151 12.41 -31.88 8.78
C VAL A 151 12.07 -30.54 9.41
N ASN A 152 11.03 -30.52 10.24
CA ASN A 152 10.65 -29.36 11.03
C ASN A 152 11.43 -29.33 12.34
N TYR A 153 11.96 -28.17 12.71
CA TYR A 153 12.61 -27.97 14.01
C TYR A 153 12.30 -26.56 14.55
N ASN A 154 12.37 -26.37 15.84
CA ASN A 154 12.08 -25.10 16.48
C ASN A 154 13.38 -24.26 16.72
N VAL A 155 13.23 -23.04 17.24
CA VAL A 155 14.34 -22.12 17.53
C VAL A 155 15.39 -22.70 18.48
N ALA A 156 15.03 -23.70 19.27
CA ALA A 156 15.98 -24.42 20.14
C ALA A 156 16.68 -25.58 19.43
N GLY A 157 16.33 -25.88 18.17
CA GLY A 157 16.85 -26.99 17.38
C GLY A 157 16.13 -28.31 17.65
N GLU A 158 15.09 -28.36 18.45
CA GLU A 158 14.35 -29.60 18.73
C GLU A 158 13.59 -30.03 17.47
N ILE A 159 13.81 -31.27 17.02
CA ILE A 159 13.16 -31.84 15.83
C ILE A 159 11.72 -32.22 16.18
N LEU A 160 10.81 -31.77 15.33
CA LEU A 160 9.35 -31.98 15.47
C LEU A 160 8.86 -32.98 14.43
N ASP A 161 7.88 -33.79 14.81
CA ASP A 161 7.13 -34.61 13.87
C ASP A 161 6.08 -33.80 13.09
N ASP A 162 5.35 -34.44 12.19
CA ASP A 162 4.29 -33.82 11.37
C ASP A 162 3.13 -33.25 12.20
N LYS A 163 3.02 -33.60 13.47
CA LYS A 163 2.03 -33.09 14.42
C LYS A 163 2.59 -31.99 15.33
N GLY A 164 3.86 -31.61 15.14
CA GLY A 164 4.54 -30.61 15.97
C GLY A 164 5.02 -31.14 17.33
N VAL A 165 5.03 -32.47 17.53
CA VAL A 165 5.53 -33.10 18.76
C VAL A 165 7.04 -33.33 18.65
N LYS A 166 7.77 -33.11 19.76
CA LYS A 166 9.22 -33.34 19.83
C LYS A 166 9.55 -34.82 19.63
N THR A 167 10.51 -35.08 18.75
CA THR A 167 10.97 -36.46 18.44
C THR A 167 12.03 -37.00 19.42
N GLY A 168 12.50 -36.15 20.35
CA GLY A 168 13.60 -36.46 21.25
C GLY A 168 14.99 -36.13 20.69
N ASN A 169 15.09 -35.90 19.39
CA ASN A 169 16.33 -35.46 18.77
C ASN A 169 16.41 -33.94 18.64
N LYS A 170 17.63 -33.40 18.76
CA LYS A 170 17.88 -31.97 18.69
C LYS A 170 19.05 -31.67 17.75
N ILE A 171 18.87 -30.72 16.85
CA ILE A 171 19.93 -30.13 16.02
C ILE A 171 20.69 -29.11 16.86
N VAL A 172 22.01 -29.18 16.89
CA VAL A 172 22.82 -28.14 17.51
C VAL A 172 22.84 -26.92 16.60
N LEU A 173 22.45 -25.77 17.14
CA LEU A 173 22.42 -24.49 16.42
C LEU A 173 23.50 -23.57 16.96
N SER A 174 24.23 -22.88 16.07
CA SER A 174 25.13 -21.78 16.40
C SER A 174 24.37 -20.48 16.68
N LYS A 175 23.27 -20.27 15.95
CA LYS A 175 22.27 -19.20 16.07
C LYS A 175 20.90 -19.77 15.69
N PRO A 176 19.79 -19.08 16.01
CA PRO A 176 18.47 -19.50 15.51
C PRO A 176 18.50 -19.76 14.00
N GLY A 177 18.03 -20.93 13.58
CA GLY A 177 17.99 -21.34 12.19
C GLY A 177 19.32 -21.77 11.55
N GLN A 178 20.46 -21.75 12.27
CA GLN A 178 21.77 -22.08 11.72
C GLN A 178 22.37 -23.36 12.35
N PRO A 179 22.15 -24.52 11.75
CA PRO A 179 22.72 -25.78 12.22
C PRO A 179 24.24 -25.81 12.23
N VAL A 180 24.79 -26.44 13.23
CA VAL A 180 26.23 -26.70 13.32
C VAL A 180 26.59 -27.95 12.52
N ILE A 181 27.60 -27.83 11.65
CA ILE A 181 28.15 -28.92 10.88
C ILE A 181 29.53 -29.30 11.47
N SER A 182 29.72 -30.57 11.75
CA SER A 182 31.00 -31.16 12.13
C SER A 182 31.29 -32.32 11.19
N ASP A 183 32.52 -32.32 10.61
CA ASP A 183 32.95 -33.33 9.64
C ASP A 183 31.99 -33.56 8.47
N GLY A 184 31.37 -32.46 8.00
CA GLY A 184 30.41 -32.49 6.85
C GLY A 184 29.03 -33.02 7.18
N LYS A 185 28.72 -33.31 8.45
CA LYS A 185 27.42 -33.78 8.93
C LYS A 185 26.83 -32.83 9.96
N LEU A 186 25.49 -32.80 10.01
CA LEU A 186 24.77 -32.09 11.08
C LEU A 186 25.11 -32.66 12.45
N THR A 187 25.27 -31.79 13.42
CA THR A 187 25.44 -32.20 14.81
C THR A 187 24.07 -32.40 15.45
N ILE A 188 23.72 -33.64 15.72
CA ILE A 188 22.45 -34.04 16.34
C ILE A 188 22.69 -34.59 17.72
N LEU A 189 21.88 -34.23 18.67
CA LEU A 189 21.87 -34.75 20.03
C LEU A 189 20.61 -35.55 20.30
N ASP A 190 20.72 -36.60 21.12
CA ASP A 190 19.59 -37.31 21.69
C ASP A 190 18.99 -36.60 22.93
N GLU A 191 17.98 -37.17 23.55
CA GLU A 191 17.34 -36.68 24.77
C GLU A 191 18.30 -36.54 25.96
N ASN A 192 19.41 -37.28 25.96
CA ASN A 192 20.45 -37.26 26.99
C ASN A 192 21.60 -36.32 26.63
N ASN A 193 21.44 -35.47 25.62
CA ASN A 193 22.46 -34.57 25.06
C ASN A 193 23.73 -35.30 24.53
N LYS A 194 23.57 -36.55 24.12
CA LYS A 194 24.67 -37.34 23.53
C LYS A 194 24.62 -37.19 22.01
N ILE A 195 25.75 -37.08 21.35
CA ILE A 195 25.86 -36.95 19.89
C ILE A 195 25.39 -38.26 19.23
N VAL A 196 24.44 -38.10 18.31
CA VAL A 196 23.96 -39.18 17.44
C VAL A 196 24.77 -39.15 16.16
N THR A 197 25.60 -40.17 15.95
CA THR A 197 26.51 -40.26 14.79
C THR A 197 25.87 -40.92 13.58
N ASP A 198 24.88 -41.77 13.79
CA ASP A 198 24.16 -42.48 12.71
C ASP A 198 22.76 -41.89 12.56
N HIS A 199 22.69 -40.77 11.83
CA HIS A 199 21.42 -40.11 11.48
C HIS A 199 21.33 -39.83 9.97
N LYS A 200 20.11 -39.67 9.48
CA LYS A 200 19.80 -39.44 8.06
C LYS A 200 19.60 -37.97 7.71
N TYR A 201 19.78 -37.06 8.67
CA TYR A 201 19.52 -35.63 8.46
C TYR A 201 20.66 -34.99 7.65
N ALA A 202 20.27 -34.13 6.67
CA ALA A 202 21.19 -33.37 5.86
C ALA A 202 20.67 -31.95 5.63
N LEU A 203 21.55 -31.01 5.27
CA LEU A 203 21.13 -29.68 4.82
C LEU A 203 20.59 -29.78 3.39
N ALA A 204 19.48 -29.07 3.12
CA ALA A 204 18.88 -28.96 1.81
C ALA A 204 19.63 -28.01 0.86
N GLY A 205 20.58 -27.22 1.39
CA GLY A 205 21.28 -26.17 0.63
C GLY A 205 20.45 -24.93 0.32
N VAL A 206 19.28 -24.80 0.94
CA VAL A 206 18.39 -23.64 0.82
C VAL A 206 17.95 -23.18 2.20
N SER A 207 17.80 -21.87 2.36
CA SER A 207 17.29 -21.26 3.59
C SER A 207 15.88 -20.71 3.38
N ALA A 208 15.07 -20.70 4.43
CA ALA A 208 13.75 -20.10 4.44
C ALA A 208 13.70 -18.96 5.47
N GLY A 209 12.96 -17.90 5.17
CA GLY A 209 12.71 -16.83 6.14
C GLY A 209 11.75 -17.28 7.22
N VAL A 210 12.08 -17.02 8.46
CA VAL A 210 11.16 -17.12 9.61
C VAL A 210 10.66 -15.72 9.92
N TYR A 211 9.36 -15.56 9.93
CA TYR A 211 8.70 -14.26 9.97
C TYR A 211 8.04 -13.99 11.31
N SER A 212 7.92 -12.71 11.64
CA SER A 212 7.06 -12.25 12.74
C SER A 212 5.59 -12.55 12.42
N ASP A 213 4.78 -12.86 13.43
CA ASP A 213 3.33 -13.05 13.27
C ASP A 213 2.58 -11.75 12.96
N GLN A 214 3.23 -10.60 13.09
CA GLN A 214 2.62 -9.29 12.89
C GLN A 214 3.10 -8.64 11.60
N LEU A 215 2.15 -7.97 10.92
CA LEU A 215 2.45 -7.08 9.80
C LEU A 215 2.83 -5.69 10.32
N THR A 216 3.94 -5.18 9.81
CA THR A 216 4.40 -3.81 10.05
C THR A 216 3.96 -2.93 8.87
N THR A 217 3.43 -1.75 9.17
CA THR A 217 3.09 -0.77 8.14
C THR A 217 4.22 0.25 8.03
N LEU A 218 4.80 0.38 6.86
CA LEU A 218 5.93 1.25 6.57
C LEU A 218 5.54 2.25 5.46
N PRO A 219 5.84 3.56 5.60
CA PRO A 219 5.75 4.48 4.48
C PRO A 219 6.69 4.01 3.35
N PHE A 220 6.21 4.03 2.10
CA PHE A 220 7.04 3.66 0.95
C PHE A 220 8.32 4.52 0.85
N SER A 221 8.24 5.79 1.28
CA SER A 221 9.39 6.71 1.33
C SER A 221 10.51 6.30 2.28
N ASN A 222 10.23 5.43 3.24
CA ASN A 222 11.21 4.99 4.24
C ASN A 222 11.99 3.74 3.81
N ILE A 223 11.68 3.18 2.64
CA ILE A 223 12.41 2.03 2.12
C ILE A 223 13.78 2.50 1.64
N THR A 224 14.82 1.96 2.26
CA THR A 224 16.22 2.31 1.94
C THR A 224 16.87 1.31 0.99
N LYS A 225 16.37 0.07 0.96
CA LYS A 225 16.92 -1.02 0.13
C LYS A 225 15.84 -2.02 -0.26
N ILE A 226 15.96 -2.58 -1.46
CA ILE A 226 15.10 -3.64 -2.02
C ILE A 226 16.02 -4.73 -2.56
N PHE A 227 15.74 -6.02 -2.26
CA PHE A 227 16.56 -7.15 -2.69
C PHE A 227 15.77 -8.46 -2.81
#